data_be3f15eba3d6fa459974a33a3ce74d67
#
_entry.id   be3f15eba3d6fa459974a33a3ce74d67
#
_cell.length_a   1.000
_cell.length_b   1.000
_cell.length_c   1.000
_cell.angle_alpha   90.00
_cell.angle_beta   90.00
_cell.angle_gamma   90.00
#
_symmetry.space_group_name_H-M   'P 1'
#
loop_
_entity.id
_entity.type
_entity.pdbx_description
1 polymer ?
#
loop_
_entity_poly.entity_id
_entity_poly.type
_entity_poly.pdbx_seq_one_letter_code
_entity_poly.pdbx_strand_id
1 'polypeptide(L)'
;DKNLATSATIQAAAIEGSQPASDLHRKREYRRDRHGDRVATVATATPLANSITEAYVMQRYLRPDLLEKAGITSFDGWAATFGSQVTEMEMGPAGGFRQKTRFARFQNVPEMLRMWHVAADVKTAEDLKLPVPEIAPRPSDGKREVETVVLQPTPELEDYISSIADRAEMVASRQVSSTEDNMLLISTDGRKAALDLRLVDEDSIQSGPVKLDAVASRILHHWEQTRGREYRDETGGTSPVRGSLQLVFSDLGTPNERRWDAYNELKVKLIQGGMPADAVRFIHEARDDNAKGRLFEAARSGHVAVLIGSTAKMGVGTNVQNRLVAMHHVDCPWRPA
;
A
#
# COMPACT_ATOMS: atom_id res chain seq x y z
N ASP A 1 -13.89 -2.49 7.98
CA ASP A 1 -14.68 -3.35 8.88
C ASP A 1 -15.99 -3.75 8.22
N LYS A 2 -16.16 -5.02 7.90
CA LYS A 2 -17.17 -5.46 6.94
C LYS A 2 -17.81 -6.73 7.47
N ASN A 3 -19.11 -6.66 7.70
CA ASN A 3 -19.91 -7.83 8.05
C ASN A 3 -20.98 -8.00 6.96
N LEU A 4 -20.74 -8.92 6.03
CA LEU A 4 -21.64 -9.24 4.93
C LEU A 4 -22.00 -10.70 4.99
N ALA A 5 -23.28 -10.97 5.26
CA ALA A 5 -23.87 -12.27 4.97
C ALA A 5 -24.28 -12.30 3.50
N THR A 6 -23.77 -13.25 2.75
CA THR A 6 -24.09 -13.45 1.34
C THR A 6 -24.52 -14.88 1.08
N SER A 7 -25.35 -15.08 0.07
CA SER A 7 -25.68 -16.42 -0.40
C SER A 7 -24.47 -17.07 -1.09
N ALA A 8 -24.49 -18.41 -1.18
CA ALA A 8 -23.43 -19.17 -1.83
C ALA A 8 -23.12 -18.73 -3.27
N THR A 9 -24.05 -18.04 -3.93
CA THR A 9 -23.91 -17.59 -5.31
C THR A 9 -22.92 -16.44 -5.50
N ILE A 10 -22.65 -15.65 -4.43
CA ILE A 10 -21.75 -14.49 -4.47
C ILE A 10 -20.58 -14.66 -3.48
N GLN A 11 -20.14 -15.89 -3.25
CA GLN A 11 -19.01 -16.19 -2.33
C GLN A 11 -17.74 -15.42 -2.64
N ALA A 12 -17.50 -15.04 -3.89
CA ALA A 12 -16.36 -14.20 -4.29
C ALA A 12 -16.35 -12.79 -3.66
N ALA A 13 -17.48 -12.37 -3.07
CA ALA A 13 -17.63 -11.08 -2.39
C ALA A 13 -17.80 -11.23 -0.87
N ALA A 14 -17.77 -12.44 -0.33
CA ALA A 14 -17.90 -12.68 1.10
C ALA A 14 -16.76 -12.01 1.88
N ILE A 15 -17.11 -11.32 2.95
CA ILE A 15 -16.18 -10.62 3.82
C ILE A 15 -16.48 -11.02 5.27
N GLU A 16 -15.47 -11.48 5.97
CA GLU A 16 -15.59 -11.82 7.39
C GLU A 16 -15.94 -10.58 8.22
N GLY A 17 -16.87 -10.75 9.15
CA GLY A 17 -17.28 -9.70 10.06
C GLY A 17 -16.27 -9.47 11.16
N SER A 18 -16.21 -8.24 11.67
CA SER A 18 -15.43 -7.91 12.86
C SER A 18 -16.35 -7.46 14.01
N GLN A 19 -15.94 -7.73 15.25
CA GLN A 19 -16.67 -7.28 16.44
C GLN A 19 -16.79 -5.74 16.50
N PRO A 20 -15.71 -4.96 16.22
CA PRO A 20 -15.80 -3.50 16.17
C PRO A 20 -16.80 -2.96 15.15
N ALA A 21 -16.89 -3.57 13.97
CA ALA A 21 -17.87 -3.19 12.95
C ALA A 21 -19.31 -3.43 13.41
N SER A 22 -19.56 -4.57 14.02
CA SER A 22 -20.87 -4.92 14.54
C SER A 22 -21.30 -4.01 15.69
N ASP A 23 -20.37 -3.66 16.58
CA ASP A 23 -20.61 -2.73 17.70
C ASP A 23 -20.89 -1.31 17.18
N LEU A 24 -20.11 -0.81 16.24
CA LEU A 24 -20.33 0.49 15.62
C LEU A 24 -21.68 0.55 14.93
N HIS A 25 -22.06 -0.52 14.22
CA HIS A 25 -23.36 -0.58 13.56
C HIS A 25 -24.52 -0.47 14.55
N ARG A 26 -24.49 -1.28 15.64
CA ARG A 26 -25.52 -1.23 16.70
C ARG A 26 -25.62 0.14 17.38
N LYS A 27 -24.48 0.76 17.70
CA LYS A 27 -24.45 2.10 18.31
C LYS A 27 -25.05 3.14 17.38
N ARG A 28 -24.84 3.00 16.09
CA ARG A 28 -25.37 3.91 15.08
C ARG A 28 -26.88 3.74 14.92
N GLU A 29 -27.40 2.50 14.83
CA GLU A 29 -28.84 2.23 14.79
C GLU A 29 -29.52 2.79 16.03
N TYR A 30 -29.00 2.51 17.23
CA TYR A 30 -29.52 3.05 18.47
C TYR A 30 -29.59 4.60 18.50
N ARG A 31 -28.60 5.28 17.91
CA ARG A 31 -28.63 6.73 17.80
C ARG A 31 -29.63 7.22 16.76
N ARG A 32 -29.75 6.51 15.65
CA ARG A 32 -30.69 6.84 14.58
C ARG A 32 -32.14 6.79 15.08
N ASP A 33 -32.50 5.78 15.83
CA ASP A 33 -33.85 5.63 16.40
C ASP A 33 -34.24 6.80 17.31
N ARG A 34 -33.27 7.49 17.89
CA ARG A 34 -33.49 8.61 18.84
C ARG A 34 -33.33 10.00 18.25
N HIS A 35 -32.47 10.15 17.26
CA HIS A 35 -32.02 11.45 16.76
C HIS A 35 -32.21 11.64 15.26
N GLY A 36 -32.81 10.65 14.57
CA GLY A 36 -32.99 10.68 13.12
C GLY A 36 -31.75 10.29 12.34
N ASP A 37 -31.75 10.51 11.03
CA ASP A 37 -30.78 9.88 10.11
C ASP A 37 -29.35 10.45 10.18
N ARG A 38 -29.16 11.66 10.65
CA ARG A 38 -27.86 12.36 10.66
C ARG A 38 -27.09 12.15 11.97
N VAL A 39 -26.67 10.93 12.24
CA VAL A 39 -26.02 10.57 13.51
C VAL A 39 -24.52 10.32 13.41
N ALA A 40 -23.97 10.26 12.20
CA ALA A 40 -22.57 10.06 11.97
C ALA A 40 -22.08 10.77 10.70
N THR A 41 -20.89 11.34 10.77
CA THR A 41 -20.15 11.87 9.62
C THR A 41 -18.89 11.02 9.47
N VAL A 42 -18.60 10.61 8.24
CA VAL A 42 -17.41 9.83 7.90
C VAL A 42 -16.59 10.62 6.89
N ALA A 43 -15.29 10.74 7.13
CA ALA A 43 -14.37 11.37 6.21
C ALA A 43 -13.30 10.35 5.78
N THR A 44 -13.07 10.21 4.50
CA THR A 44 -12.05 9.31 3.94
C THR A 44 -11.62 9.80 2.56
N ALA A 45 -10.34 9.63 2.24
CA ALA A 45 -9.83 9.85 0.89
C ALA A 45 -10.01 8.61 -0.01
N THR A 46 -10.33 7.44 0.56
CA THR A 46 -10.46 6.17 -0.15
C THR A 46 -11.73 5.45 0.25
N PRO A 47 -12.92 5.91 -0.20
CA PRO A 47 -14.19 5.29 0.16
C PRO A 47 -14.30 3.84 -0.33
N LEU A 48 -13.63 3.53 -1.45
CA LEU A 48 -13.56 2.20 -2.06
C LEU A 48 -12.09 1.83 -2.27
N ALA A 49 -11.54 0.97 -1.41
CA ALA A 49 -10.12 0.64 -1.44
C ALA A 49 -9.81 -0.76 -2.01
N ASN A 50 -10.63 -1.76 -1.67
CA ASN A 50 -10.31 -3.15 -1.97
C ASN A 50 -11.40 -3.90 -2.75
N SER A 51 -12.65 -3.48 -2.61
CA SER A 51 -13.78 -4.19 -3.21
C SER A 51 -14.96 -3.26 -3.42
N ILE A 52 -15.70 -3.49 -4.49
CA ILE A 52 -16.96 -2.78 -4.76
C ILE A 52 -18.02 -3.02 -3.67
N THR A 53 -17.87 -4.08 -2.87
CA THR A 53 -18.73 -4.36 -1.72
C THR A 53 -18.68 -3.28 -0.65
N GLU A 54 -17.60 -2.50 -0.61
CA GLU A 54 -17.43 -1.38 0.31
C GLU A 54 -18.47 -0.29 0.07
N ALA A 55 -18.91 -0.11 -1.16
CA ALA A 55 -19.99 0.83 -1.48
C ALA A 55 -21.31 0.46 -0.79
N TYR A 56 -21.65 -0.82 -0.79
CA TYR A 56 -22.82 -1.30 -0.05
C TYR A 56 -22.69 -1.05 1.46
N VAL A 57 -21.54 -1.39 2.02
CA VAL A 57 -21.29 -1.18 3.45
C VAL A 57 -21.42 0.30 3.81
N MET A 58 -20.84 1.19 3.03
CA MET A 58 -20.96 2.64 3.24
C MET A 58 -22.41 3.11 3.14
N GLN A 59 -23.16 2.68 2.12
CA GLN A 59 -24.59 3.02 1.99
C GLN A 59 -25.41 2.48 3.16
N ARG A 60 -25.18 1.25 3.59
CA ARG A 60 -25.84 0.66 4.76
C ARG A 60 -25.54 1.44 6.04
N TYR A 61 -24.34 1.97 6.17
CA TYR A 61 -23.99 2.81 7.30
C TYR A 61 -24.58 4.22 7.19
N LEU A 62 -24.56 4.84 6.05
CA LEU A 62 -24.93 6.25 5.89
C LEU A 62 -26.43 6.44 5.66
N ARG A 63 -27.04 5.64 4.81
CA ARG A 63 -28.42 5.80 4.35
C ARG A 63 -29.14 4.45 4.11
N PRO A 64 -29.37 3.66 5.18
CA PRO A 64 -30.14 2.41 5.04
C PRO A 64 -31.57 2.65 4.57
N ASP A 65 -32.18 3.79 4.89
CA ASP A 65 -33.50 4.20 4.42
C ASP A 65 -33.61 4.23 2.88
N LEU A 66 -32.54 4.61 2.19
CA LEU A 66 -32.52 4.58 0.71
C LEU A 66 -32.47 3.15 0.17
N LEU A 67 -31.74 2.25 0.85
CA LEU A 67 -31.70 0.83 0.50
C LEU A 67 -33.07 0.17 0.72
N GLU A 68 -33.76 0.52 1.81
CA GLU A 68 -35.12 0.05 2.11
C GLU A 68 -36.13 0.53 1.04
N LYS A 69 -36.14 1.81 0.72
CA LYS A 69 -36.99 2.40 -0.30
C LYS A 69 -36.78 1.77 -1.69
N ALA A 70 -35.55 1.36 -1.99
CA ALA A 70 -35.19 0.70 -3.23
C ALA A 70 -35.43 -0.82 -3.20
N GLY A 71 -35.78 -1.42 -2.05
CA GLY A 71 -35.95 -2.86 -1.90
C GLY A 71 -34.70 -3.70 -2.00
N ILE A 72 -33.52 -3.09 -1.74
CA ILE A 72 -32.18 -3.71 -1.86
C ILE A 72 -31.41 -3.67 -0.55
N THR A 73 -32.06 -3.97 0.55
CA THR A 73 -31.47 -3.96 1.89
C THR A 73 -30.44 -5.07 2.12
N SER A 74 -30.61 -6.21 1.43
CA SER A 74 -29.64 -7.30 1.48
C SER A 74 -28.47 -7.04 0.55
N PHE A 75 -27.29 -7.57 0.90
CA PHE A 75 -26.14 -7.48 0.01
C PHE A 75 -26.40 -8.14 -1.35
N ASP A 76 -27.04 -9.29 -1.36
CA ASP A 76 -27.34 -10.02 -2.61
C ASP A 76 -28.26 -9.21 -3.54
N GLY A 77 -29.30 -8.55 -2.99
CA GLY A 77 -30.15 -7.64 -3.75
C GLY A 77 -29.40 -6.42 -4.30
N TRP A 78 -28.56 -5.81 -3.47
CA TRP A 78 -27.71 -4.69 -3.88
C TRP A 78 -26.72 -5.13 -4.95
N ALA A 79 -26.06 -6.27 -4.77
CA ALA A 79 -25.07 -6.81 -5.69
C ALA A 79 -25.68 -7.17 -7.05
N ALA A 80 -26.88 -7.73 -7.06
CA ALA A 80 -27.63 -8.01 -8.30
C ALA A 80 -28.02 -6.73 -9.05
N THR A 81 -28.21 -5.62 -8.33
CA THR A 81 -28.60 -4.33 -8.90
C THR A 81 -27.42 -3.53 -9.40
N PHE A 82 -26.33 -3.45 -8.63
CA PHE A 82 -25.22 -2.53 -8.85
C PHE A 82 -23.88 -3.18 -9.16
N GLY A 83 -23.79 -4.49 -9.10
CA GLY A 83 -22.55 -5.19 -9.38
C GLY A 83 -22.69 -6.26 -10.43
N SER A 84 -21.62 -6.51 -11.16
CA SER A 84 -21.54 -7.61 -12.11
C SER A 84 -20.32 -8.47 -11.88
N GLN A 85 -20.48 -9.75 -12.14
CA GLN A 85 -19.37 -10.69 -12.16
C GLN A 85 -18.66 -10.63 -13.52
N VAL A 86 -17.36 -10.67 -13.48
CA VAL A 86 -16.50 -10.70 -14.67
C VAL A 86 -15.66 -11.95 -14.59
N THR A 87 -15.69 -12.74 -15.66
CA THR A 87 -14.82 -13.91 -15.82
C THR A 87 -13.74 -13.57 -16.82
N GLU A 88 -12.50 -13.57 -16.34
CA GLU A 88 -11.32 -13.25 -17.13
C GLU A 88 -10.33 -14.41 -17.09
N MET A 89 -9.54 -14.54 -18.18
CA MET A 89 -8.40 -15.44 -18.21
C MET A 89 -7.23 -14.76 -17.51
N GLU A 90 -6.77 -15.34 -16.43
CA GLU A 90 -5.61 -14.85 -15.67
C GLU A 90 -4.47 -15.85 -15.77
N MET A 91 -3.25 -15.32 -15.83
CA MET A 91 -2.06 -16.15 -15.70
C MET A 91 -2.01 -16.70 -14.27
N GLY A 92 -1.95 -18.01 -14.15
CA GLY A 92 -1.74 -18.66 -12.87
C GLY A 92 -0.29 -18.49 -12.39
N PRO A 93 -0.04 -18.64 -11.09
CA PRO A 93 1.32 -18.54 -10.54
C PRO A 93 2.31 -19.57 -11.13
N ALA A 94 1.81 -20.69 -11.61
CA ALA A 94 2.60 -21.72 -12.31
C ALA A 94 2.73 -21.49 -13.83
N GLY A 95 2.38 -20.30 -14.34
CA GLY A 95 2.52 -19.93 -15.76
C GLY A 95 1.37 -20.36 -16.69
N GLY A 96 0.38 -21.11 -16.22
CA GLY A 96 -0.80 -21.50 -17.00
C GLY A 96 -1.91 -20.44 -16.93
N PHE A 97 -2.77 -20.40 -17.96
CA PHE A 97 -3.98 -19.56 -17.93
C PHE A 97 -5.12 -20.30 -17.23
N ARG A 98 -5.84 -19.58 -16.35
CA ARG A 98 -7.05 -20.06 -15.70
C ARG A 98 -8.17 -19.05 -15.77
N GLN A 99 -9.40 -19.51 -15.89
CA GLN A 99 -10.58 -18.65 -15.74
C GLN A 99 -10.78 -18.33 -14.28
N LYS A 100 -10.98 -17.04 -13.98
CA LYS A 100 -11.37 -16.58 -12.65
C LYS A 100 -12.52 -15.60 -12.74
N THR A 101 -13.60 -15.94 -12.01
CA THR A 101 -14.77 -15.08 -11.89
C THR A 101 -14.63 -14.20 -10.65
N ARG A 102 -14.80 -12.89 -10.83
CA ARG A 102 -14.75 -11.91 -9.75
C ARG A 102 -15.97 -11.01 -9.81
N PHE A 103 -16.40 -10.54 -8.64
CA PHE A 103 -17.36 -9.47 -8.51
C PHE A 103 -16.59 -8.14 -8.62
N ALA A 104 -16.45 -7.61 -9.83
CA ALA A 104 -15.43 -6.63 -10.14
C ALA A 104 -15.90 -5.37 -10.88
N ARG A 105 -17.13 -5.33 -11.40
CA ARG A 105 -17.63 -4.17 -12.14
C ARG A 105 -18.89 -3.62 -11.53
N PHE A 106 -19.04 -2.30 -11.57
CA PHE A 106 -20.31 -1.64 -11.29
C PHE A 106 -21.20 -1.66 -12.52
N GLN A 107 -22.50 -1.85 -12.27
CA GLN A 107 -23.59 -1.63 -13.23
C GLN A 107 -24.58 -0.64 -12.62
N ASN A 108 -25.49 -0.08 -13.41
CA ASN A 108 -26.45 0.95 -12.98
C ASN A 108 -25.78 2.09 -12.19
N VAL A 109 -24.61 2.51 -12.66
CA VAL A 109 -23.78 3.53 -11.99
C VAL A 109 -24.54 4.84 -11.77
N PRO A 110 -25.35 5.36 -12.72
CA PRO A 110 -26.08 6.60 -12.50
C PRO A 110 -27.03 6.53 -11.29
N GLU A 111 -27.74 5.43 -11.11
CA GLU A 111 -28.67 5.22 -10.00
C GLU A 111 -27.94 5.10 -8.69
N MET A 112 -26.84 4.36 -8.68
CA MET A 112 -25.97 4.24 -7.50
C MET A 112 -25.41 5.60 -7.09
N LEU A 113 -24.92 6.40 -8.02
CA LEU A 113 -24.39 7.74 -7.75
C LEU A 113 -25.47 8.69 -7.24
N ARG A 114 -26.71 8.61 -7.75
CA ARG A 114 -27.84 9.40 -7.21
C ARG A 114 -28.08 9.08 -5.75
N MET A 115 -28.08 7.80 -5.37
CA MET A 115 -28.21 7.39 -3.97
C MET A 115 -27.02 7.86 -3.12
N TRP A 116 -25.82 7.80 -3.69
CA TRP A 116 -24.59 8.20 -3.03
C TRP A 116 -24.57 9.72 -2.72
N HIS A 117 -24.88 10.54 -3.70
CA HIS A 117 -24.87 12.01 -3.56
C HIS A 117 -25.90 12.55 -2.58
N VAL A 118 -26.90 11.77 -2.17
CA VAL A 118 -27.82 12.19 -1.10
C VAL A 118 -27.10 12.33 0.25
N ALA A 119 -26.03 11.59 0.48
CA ALA A 119 -25.32 11.53 1.76
C ALA A 119 -23.84 11.88 1.69
N ALA A 120 -23.25 11.91 0.51
CA ALA A 120 -21.81 12.11 0.33
C ALA A 120 -21.51 13.41 -0.43
N ASP A 121 -20.64 14.23 0.13
CA ASP A 121 -19.95 15.32 -0.58
C ASP A 121 -18.61 14.77 -1.08
N VAL A 122 -18.47 14.63 -2.39
CA VAL A 122 -17.28 14.09 -3.04
C VAL A 122 -16.49 15.23 -3.65
N LYS A 123 -15.22 15.35 -3.26
CA LYS A 123 -14.27 16.30 -3.83
C LYS A 123 -13.10 15.54 -4.43
N THR A 124 -12.88 15.72 -5.71
CA THR A 124 -11.71 15.18 -6.41
C THR A 124 -10.49 16.09 -6.19
N ALA A 125 -9.31 15.61 -6.55
CA ALA A 125 -8.08 16.43 -6.52
C ALA A 125 -8.23 17.68 -7.41
N GLU A 126 -8.94 17.56 -8.54
CA GLU A 126 -9.23 18.68 -9.46
C GLU A 126 -10.17 19.73 -8.82
N ASP A 127 -11.20 19.29 -8.11
CA ASP A 127 -12.11 20.18 -7.37
C ASP A 127 -11.39 20.98 -6.28
N LEU A 128 -10.46 20.32 -5.60
CA LEU A 128 -9.70 20.93 -4.49
C LEU A 128 -8.59 21.86 -4.97
N LYS A 129 -8.11 21.71 -6.22
CA LYS A 129 -7.03 22.51 -6.81
C LYS A 129 -5.82 22.66 -5.88
N LEU A 130 -5.49 21.57 -5.17
CA LEU A 130 -4.36 21.58 -4.24
C LEU A 130 -3.06 21.82 -5.01
N PRO A 131 -2.12 22.60 -4.45
CA PRO A 131 -0.80 22.75 -5.04
C PRO A 131 -0.03 21.42 -4.94
N VAL A 132 0.00 20.68 -6.05
CA VAL A 132 0.77 19.43 -6.16
C VAL A 132 2.10 19.77 -6.81
N PRO A 133 3.26 19.43 -6.21
CA PRO A 133 4.55 19.61 -6.84
C PRO A 133 4.66 18.76 -8.10
N GLU A 134 5.21 19.35 -9.16
CA GLU A 134 5.45 18.61 -10.39
C GLU A 134 6.56 17.57 -10.21
N ILE A 135 6.36 16.41 -10.81
CA ILE A 135 7.39 15.37 -10.88
C ILE A 135 8.55 15.90 -11.74
N ALA A 136 9.78 15.73 -11.27
CA ALA A 136 10.96 16.09 -12.06
C ALA A 136 11.02 15.28 -13.37
N PRO A 137 11.51 15.86 -14.47
CA PRO A 137 11.65 15.12 -15.71
C PRO A 137 12.66 13.98 -15.53
N ARG A 138 12.33 12.80 -16.08
CA ARG A 138 13.23 11.64 -16.09
C ARG A 138 14.46 11.96 -16.94
N PRO A 139 15.67 11.61 -16.46
CA PRO A 139 16.89 11.84 -17.25
C PRO A 139 16.92 11.09 -18.59
N SER A 140 16.22 9.95 -18.68
CA SER A 140 16.24 9.10 -19.88
C SER A 140 15.44 9.61 -21.07
N ASP A 141 14.30 10.30 -20.85
CA ASP A 141 13.38 10.71 -21.92
C ASP A 141 12.72 12.09 -21.69
N GLY A 142 13.06 12.77 -20.60
CA GLY A 142 12.52 14.08 -20.25
C GLY A 142 11.05 14.10 -19.82
N LYS A 143 10.38 12.96 -19.73
CA LYS A 143 8.97 12.90 -19.30
C LYS A 143 8.84 13.08 -17.79
N ARG A 144 7.76 13.75 -17.38
CA ARG A 144 7.41 13.97 -15.97
C ARG A 144 6.53 12.83 -15.46
N GLU A 145 7.10 11.66 -15.36
CA GLU A 145 6.44 10.43 -14.94
C GLU A 145 7.33 9.66 -13.95
N VAL A 146 6.72 8.71 -13.23
CA VAL A 146 7.45 7.82 -12.33
C VAL A 146 8.48 7.01 -13.12
N GLU A 147 9.70 6.93 -12.61
CA GLU A 147 10.77 6.11 -13.20
C GLU A 147 10.70 4.68 -12.66
N THR A 148 10.61 3.71 -13.56
CA THR A 148 10.72 2.29 -13.23
C THR A 148 12.14 1.82 -13.56
N VAL A 149 12.88 1.39 -12.54
CA VAL A 149 14.22 0.82 -12.71
C VAL A 149 14.09 -0.69 -12.81
N VAL A 150 14.39 -1.25 -13.96
CA VAL A 150 14.37 -2.70 -14.20
C VAL A 150 15.78 -3.24 -14.10
N LEU A 151 15.97 -4.26 -13.27
CA LEU A 151 17.23 -4.99 -13.14
C LEU A 151 17.11 -6.35 -13.83
N GLN A 152 18.20 -6.83 -14.39
CA GLN A 152 18.28 -8.22 -14.86
C GLN A 152 18.39 -9.13 -13.63
N PRO A 153 17.66 -10.24 -13.61
CA PRO A 153 17.81 -11.23 -12.53
C PRO A 153 19.21 -11.83 -12.52
N THR A 154 19.68 -12.20 -11.34
CA THR A 154 20.90 -13.01 -11.23
C THR A 154 20.57 -14.48 -11.52
N PRO A 155 21.54 -15.32 -11.94
CA PRO A 155 21.31 -16.75 -12.18
C PRO A 155 20.66 -17.44 -10.97
N GLU A 156 21.11 -17.11 -9.76
CA GLU A 156 20.57 -17.68 -8.51
C GLU A 156 19.10 -17.30 -8.30
N LEU A 157 18.70 -16.08 -8.69
CA LEU A 157 17.31 -15.67 -8.64
C LEU A 157 16.47 -16.39 -9.71
N GLU A 158 16.98 -16.61 -10.91
CA GLU A 158 16.32 -17.38 -11.95
C GLU A 158 16.07 -18.84 -11.52
N ASP A 159 17.08 -19.47 -10.91
CA ASP A 159 16.95 -20.82 -10.35
C ASP A 159 15.90 -20.88 -9.24
N TYR A 160 15.89 -19.89 -8.35
CA TYR A 160 14.89 -19.82 -7.29
C TYR A 160 13.47 -19.62 -7.84
N ILE A 161 13.30 -18.76 -8.84
CA ILE A 161 11.99 -18.54 -9.50
C ILE A 161 11.49 -19.84 -10.16
N SER A 162 12.40 -20.62 -10.76
CA SER A 162 12.04 -21.94 -11.32
C SER A 162 11.54 -22.89 -10.23
N SER A 163 12.20 -22.93 -9.07
CA SER A 163 11.75 -23.74 -7.93
C SER A 163 10.38 -23.30 -7.39
N ILE A 164 10.08 -22.00 -7.43
CA ILE A 164 8.77 -21.45 -7.08
C ILE A 164 7.68 -21.93 -8.05
N ALA A 165 7.98 -22.00 -9.33
CA ALA A 165 7.04 -22.52 -10.33
C ALA A 165 6.73 -24.00 -10.08
N ASP A 166 7.74 -24.82 -9.79
CA ASP A 166 7.57 -26.24 -9.45
C ASP A 166 6.71 -26.42 -8.18
N ARG A 167 6.98 -25.64 -7.13
CA ARG A 167 6.15 -25.61 -5.92
C ARG A 167 4.70 -25.26 -6.20
N ALA A 168 4.47 -24.25 -7.05
CA ALA A 168 3.12 -23.84 -7.43
C ALA A 168 2.37 -24.93 -8.21
N GLU A 169 3.07 -25.71 -9.04
CA GLU A 169 2.49 -26.86 -9.74
C GLU A 169 2.13 -28.00 -8.78
N MET A 170 3.00 -28.32 -7.82
CA MET A 170 2.71 -29.32 -6.78
C MET A 170 1.48 -28.94 -5.93
N VAL A 171 1.33 -27.66 -5.57
CA VAL A 171 0.13 -27.17 -4.85
C VAL A 171 -1.11 -27.26 -5.75
N ALA A 172 -1.00 -26.87 -7.03
CA ALA A 172 -2.11 -26.91 -7.96
C ALA A 172 -2.60 -28.32 -8.24
N SER A 173 -1.67 -29.28 -8.33
CA SER A 173 -1.96 -30.72 -8.51
C SER A 173 -2.32 -31.46 -7.22
N ARG A 174 -2.37 -30.76 -6.07
CA ARG A 174 -2.64 -31.32 -4.74
C ARG A 174 -1.67 -32.41 -4.30
N GLN A 175 -0.43 -32.35 -4.74
CA GLN A 175 0.64 -33.28 -4.33
C GLN A 175 1.22 -32.95 -2.95
N VAL A 176 1.00 -31.71 -2.47
CA VAL A 176 1.39 -31.27 -1.13
C VAL A 176 0.17 -30.76 -0.36
N SER A 177 0.19 -30.89 0.96
CA SER A 177 -0.89 -30.40 1.80
C SER A 177 -0.82 -28.87 1.93
N SER A 178 -1.97 -28.22 2.11
CA SER A 178 -2.05 -26.77 2.29
C SER A 178 -1.37 -26.25 3.56
N THR A 179 -1.04 -27.16 4.50
CA THR A 179 -0.28 -26.87 5.73
C THR A 179 1.22 -26.94 5.50
N GLU A 180 1.68 -27.69 4.51
CA GLU A 180 3.09 -27.78 4.14
C GLU A 180 3.48 -26.67 3.18
N ASP A 181 2.67 -26.45 2.12
CA ASP A 181 2.88 -25.37 1.17
C ASP A 181 1.54 -24.88 0.58
N ASN A 182 1.49 -23.60 0.23
CA ASN A 182 0.29 -22.99 -0.34
C ASN A 182 0.64 -21.74 -1.17
N MET A 183 -0.30 -21.32 -2.02
CA MET A 183 -0.09 -20.19 -2.92
C MET A 183 0.23 -18.87 -2.23
N LEU A 184 -0.22 -18.65 -1.00
CA LEU A 184 0.09 -17.42 -0.24
C LEU A 184 1.56 -17.43 0.21
N LEU A 185 2.03 -18.58 0.72
CA LEU A 185 3.43 -18.76 1.11
C LEU A 185 4.34 -18.61 -0.10
N ILE A 186 4.06 -19.30 -1.20
CA ILE A 186 4.80 -19.23 -2.48
C ILE A 186 4.87 -17.79 -2.99
N SER A 187 3.75 -17.07 -3.01
CA SER A 187 3.71 -15.67 -3.44
C SER A 187 4.51 -14.74 -2.51
N THR A 188 4.49 -15.02 -1.21
CA THR A 188 5.26 -14.26 -0.23
C THR A 188 6.76 -14.49 -0.40
N ASP A 189 7.17 -15.75 -0.60
CA ASP A 189 8.56 -16.12 -0.83
C ASP A 189 9.08 -15.54 -2.16
N GLY A 190 8.28 -15.59 -3.23
CA GLY A 190 8.62 -14.94 -4.50
C GLY A 190 8.83 -13.43 -4.37
N ARG A 191 7.99 -12.75 -3.59
CA ARG A 191 8.18 -11.31 -3.32
C ARG A 191 9.44 -11.03 -2.50
N LYS A 192 9.73 -11.87 -1.50
CA LYS A 192 10.96 -11.77 -0.71
C LYS A 192 12.20 -11.98 -1.58
N ALA A 193 12.24 -13.06 -2.38
CA ALA A 193 13.31 -13.36 -3.29
C ALA A 193 13.54 -12.24 -4.33
N ALA A 194 12.45 -11.64 -4.84
CA ALA A 194 12.51 -10.50 -5.76
C ALA A 194 13.08 -9.23 -5.11
N LEU A 195 13.05 -9.11 -3.79
CA LEU A 195 13.74 -8.04 -3.05
C LEU A 195 15.20 -8.41 -2.81
N ASP A 196 15.43 -9.56 -2.16
CA ASP A 196 16.74 -10.12 -1.90
C ASP A 196 16.61 -11.61 -1.51
N LEU A 197 17.39 -12.50 -2.12
CA LEU A 197 17.34 -13.94 -1.85
C LEU A 197 17.61 -14.29 -0.39
N ARG A 198 18.40 -13.48 0.33
CA ARG A 198 18.68 -13.69 1.76
C ARG A 198 17.44 -13.58 2.66
N LEU A 199 16.33 -13.07 2.15
CA LEU A 199 15.04 -13.07 2.87
C LEU A 199 14.34 -14.44 2.86
N VAL A 200 14.75 -15.34 2.00
CA VAL A 200 14.22 -16.72 1.87
C VAL A 200 15.27 -17.77 2.23
N ASP A 201 16.52 -17.47 2.01
CA ASP A 201 17.68 -18.30 2.35
C ASP A 201 18.84 -17.39 2.76
N GLU A 202 19.14 -17.33 4.05
CA GLU A 202 20.13 -16.41 4.62
C GLU A 202 21.56 -16.65 4.11
N ASP A 203 21.86 -17.88 3.70
CA ASP A 203 23.16 -18.28 3.19
C ASP A 203 23.31 -18.04 1.68
N SER A 204 22.26 -17.53 1.02
CA SER A 204 22.30 -17.25 -0.42
C SER A 204 23.35 -16.20 -0.78
N ILE A 205 24.21 -16.57 -1.72
CA ILE A 205 25.18 -15.67 -2.34
C ILE A 205 24.67 -15.33 -3.74
N GLN A 206 24.55 -14.05 -4.04
CA GLN A 206 24.10 -13.59 -5.36
C GLN A 206 25.31 -13.07 -6.16
N SER A 207 25.44 -13.52 -7.39
CA SER A 207 26.46 -13.06 -8.33
C SER A 207 25.96 -11.80 -9.06
N GLY A 208 26.49 -10.63 -8.73
CA GLY A 208 26.16 -9.38 -9.41
C GLY A 208 25.35 -8.38 -8.57
N PRO A 209 24.96 -7.25 -9.17
CA PRO A 209 24.26 -6.20 -8.45
C PRO A 209 22.83 -6.64 -8.11
N VAL A 210 22.49 -6.50 -6.84
CA VAL A 210 21.13 -6.79 -6.34
C VAL A 210 20.29 -5.51 -6.27
N LYS A 211 18.99 -5.67 -6.05
CA LYS A 211 18.04 -4.55 -6.00
C LYS A 211 18.46 -3.47 -5.00
N LEU A 212 18.97 -3.85 -3.83
CA LEU A 212 19.40 -2.90 -2.81
C LEU A 212 20.60 -2.04 -3.25
N ASP A 213 21.47 -2.53 -4.16
CA ASP A 213 22.56 -1.73 -4.73
C ASP A 213 22.01 -0.63 -5.63
N ALA A 214 21.04 -0.97 -6.48
CA ALA A 214 20.40 0.02 -7.35
C ALA A 214 19.63 1.07 -6.54
N VAL A 215 18.94 0.67 -5.48
CA VAL A 215 18.23 1.58 -4.57
C VAL A 215 19.22 2.50 -3.87
N ALA A 216 20.31 1.96 -3.31
CA ALA A 216 21.36 2.75 -2.64
C ALA A 216 21.99 3.75 -3.59
N SER A 217 22.34 3.33 -4.81
CA SER A 217 22.91 4.20 -5.84
C SER A 217 21.98 5.38 -6.18
N ARG A 218 20.67 5.14 -6.33
CA ARG A 218 19.70 6.19 -6.62
C ARG A 218 19.53 7.15 -5.45
N ILE A 219 19.47 6.65 -4.23
CA ILE A 219 19.37 7.48 -3.02
C ILE A 219 20.62 8.36 -2.88
N LEU A 220 21.81 7.79 -3.04
CA LEU A 220 23.07 8.53 -2.97
C LEU A 220 23.15 9.60 -4.05
N HIS A 221 22.76 9.29 -5.29
CA HIS A 221 22.71 10.27 -6.38
C HIS A 221 21.83 11.49 -6.02
N HIS A 222 20.60 11.28 -5.56
CA HIS A 222 19.74 12.38 -5.14
C HIS A 222 20.27 13.13 -3.92
N TRP A 223 20.86 12.41 -2.96
CA TRP A 223 21.45 13.03 -1.78
C TRP A 223 22.61 13.94 -2.15
N GLU A 224 23.54 13.50 -2.98
CA GLU A 224 24.67 14.34 -3.44
C GLU A 224 24.21 15.61 -4.13
N GLN A 225 23.19 15.53 -4.97
CA GLN A 225 22.63 16.68 -5.65
C GLN A 225 21.92 17.66 -4.74
N THR A 226 21.42 17.21 -3.59
CA THR A 226 20.50 17.99 -2.75
C THR A 226 20.96 18.23 -1.33
N ARG A 227 22.08 17.63 -0.89
CA ARG A 227 22.62 17.80 0.48
C ARG A 227 22.98 19.23 0.86
N GLY A 228 23.28 20.07 -0.11
CA GLY A 228 23.57 21.49 0.08
C GLY A 228 22.36 22.42 -0.05
N ARG A 229 21.19 21.89 -0.39
CA ARG A 229 19.99 22.69 -0.66
C ARG A 229 19.48 23.40 0.58
N GLU A 230 19.20 24.70 0.47
CA GLU A 230 18.64 25.53 1.54
C GLU A 230 17.12 25.45 1.53
N TYR A 231 16.54 25.49 2.70
CA TYR A 231 15.11 25.50 2.93
C TYR A 231 14.71 26.62 3.89
N ARG A 232 13.45 27.03 3.84
CA ARG A 232 12.88 27.94 4.83
C ARG A 232 12.40 27.17 6.05
N ASP A 233 12.55 27.77 7.21
CA ASP A 233 11.98 27.27 8.45
C ASP A 233 10.51 27.72 8.60
N GLU A 234 9.85 27.31 9.69
CA GLU A 234 8.44 27.65 9.97
C GLU A 234 8.21 29.15 10.20
N THR A 235 9.26 29.90 10.53
CA THR A 235 9.18 31.38 10.69
C THR A 235 9.41 32.14 9.39
N GLY A 236 9.72 31.44 8.29
CA GLY A 236 10.01 32.00 6.99
C GLY A 236 11.48 32.39 6.80
N GLY A 237 12.34 32.21 7.84
CA GLY A 237 13.78 32.37 7.78
C GLY A 237 14.48 31.23 7.05
N THR A 238 15.79 31.37 6.80
CA THR A 238 16.60 30.26 6.27
C THR A 238 16.90 29.27 7.37
N SER A 239 16.54 28.00 7.15
CA SER A 239 16.83 26.92 8.07
C SER A 239 18.34 26.76 8.27
N PRO A 240 18.83 26.58 9.50
CA PRO A 240 20.24 26.36 9.77
C PRO A 240 20.74 25.00 9.24
N VAL A 241 19.83 24.05 9.02
CA VAL A 241 20.12 22.73 8.50
C VAL A 241 19.79 22.67 7.01
N ARG A 242 20.79 22.31 6.21
CA ARG A 242 20.64 22.10 4.76
C ARG A 242 20.31 20.65 4.45
N GLY A 243 19.88 20.39 3.23
CA GLY A 243 19.65 19.05 2.71
C GLY A 243 18.18 18.66 2.64
N SER A 244 17.92 17.76 1.72
CA SER A 244 16.57 17.29 1.35
C SER A 244 16.27 15.95 1.99
N LEU A 245 14.99 15.58 2.01
CA LEU A 245 14.47 14.30 2.49
C LEU A 245 14.16 13.39 1.31
N GLN A 246 14.43 12.10 1.49
CA GLN A 246 13.95 11.03 0.61
C GLN A 246 13.18 10.01 1.45
N LEU A 247 12.06 9.50 0.92
CA LEU A 247 11.29 8.42 1.53
C LEU A 247 11.55 7.11 0.80
N VAL A 248 11.72 6.04 1.57
CA VAL A 248 11.91 4.69 1.05
C VAL A 248 10.82 3.79 1.62
N PHE A 249 10.02 3.21 0.74
CA PHE A 249 8.94 2.28 1.10
C PHE A 249 9.37 0.85 0.81
N SER A 250 9.38 0.02 1.86
CA SER A 250 9.56 -1.42 1.77
C SER A 250 8.72 -2.11 2.85
N ASP A 251 7.82 -2.99 2.42
CA ASP A 251 7.00 -3.79 3.34
C ASP A 251 7.71 -5.07 3.76
N LEU A 252 8.76 -5.46 3.03
CA LEU A 252 9.56 -6.64 3.27
C LEU A 252 10.95 -6.26 3.83
N GLY A 253 11.60 -7.23 4.46
CA GLY A 253 12.95 -7.06 5.00
C GLY A 253 13.05 -5.99 6.09
N THR A 254 12.01 -5.85 6.91
CA THR A 254 11.96 -4.89 8.02
C THR A 254 13.00 -5.21 9.09
N PRO A 255 13.43 -4.24 9.91
CA PRO A 255 14.50 -4.42 10.88
C PRO A 255 14.31 -5.65 11.77
N ASN A 256 15.35 -6.47 11.89
CA ASN A 256 15.36 -7.69 12.68
C ASN A 256 16.71 -7.81 13.45
N GLU A 257 16.64 -8.07 14.78
CA GLU A 257 17.84 -8.22 15.61
C GLU A 257 18.55 -9.57 15.48
N ARG A 258 17.84 -10.58 14.91
CA ARG A 258 18.31 -11.98 14.90
C ARG A 258 18.70 -12.50 13.52
N ARG A 259 18.30 -11.83 12.49
CA ARG A 259 18.47 -12.23 11.09
C ARG A 259 18.93 -11.05 10.26
N TRP A 260 19.55 -11.36 9.14
CA TRP A 260 19.80 -10.36 8.10
C TRP A 260 18.50 -9.67 7.69
N ASP A 261 18.55 -8.36 7.48
CA ASP A 261 17.41 -7.57 7.01
C ASP A 261 17.83 -6.50 5.99
N ALA A 262 16.89 -6.19 5.08
CA ALA A 262 17.13 -5.29 3.98
C ALA A 262 17.28 -3.83 4.41
N TYR A 263 16.67 -3.43 5.52
CA TYR A 263 16.75 -2.05 6.03
C TYR A 263 18.16 -1.73 6.55
N ASN A 264 18.71 -2.59 7.36
CA ASN A 264 20.08 -2.41 7.87
C ASN A 264 21.10 -2.55 6.74
N GLU A 265 20.91 -3.48 5.82
CA GLU A 265 21.77 -3.59 4.63
C GLU A 265 21.77 -2.30 3.80
N LEU A 266 20.58 -1.76 3.50
CA LEU A 266 20.46 -0.50 2.77
C LEU A 266 21.13 0.64 3.53
N LYS A 267 20.92 0.74 4.85
CA LYS A 267 21.59 1.76 5.69
C LYS A 267 23.10 1.65 5.63
N VAL A 268 23.66 0.43 5.71
CA VAL A 268 25.11 0.20 5.59
C VAL A 268 25.62 0.69 4.23
N LYS A 269 24.95 0.35 3.14
CA LYS A 269 25.31 0.80 1.78
C LYS A 269 25.29 2.33 1.65
N LEU A 270 24.31 3.00 2.24
CA LEU A 270 24.21 4.46 2.24
C LEU A 270 25.35 5.11 3.05
N ILE A 271 25.70 4.54 4.20
CA ILE A 271 26.84 5.01 5.03
C ILE A 271 28.17 4.80 4.29
N GLN A 272 28.36 3.65 3.65
CA GLN A 272 29.53 3.38 2.82
C GLN A 272 29.65 4.35 1.65
N GLY A 273 28.52 4.83 1.11
CA GLY A 273 28.44 5.88 0.11
C GLY A 273 28.66 7.31 0.65
N GLY A 274 29.01 7.46 1.93
CA GLY A 274 29.37 8.75 2.55
C GLY A 274 28.22 9.46 3.26
N MET A 275 27.03 8.86 3.37
CA MET A 275 25.91 9.46 4.08
C MET A 275 26.11 9.34 5.60
N PRO A 276 25.84 10.39 6.41
CA PRO A 276 25.90 10.29 7.86
C PRO A 276 24.94 9.24 8.42
N ALA A 277 25.38 8.44 9.37
CA ALA A 277 24.58 7.34 9.92
C ALA A 277 23.30 7.79 10.63
N ASP A 278 23.32 8.96 11.25
CA ASP A 278 22.19 9.60 11.94
C ASP A 278 21.18 10.24 10.98
N ALA A 279 21.59 10.51 9.74
CA ALA A 279 20.73 11.02 8.68
C ALA A 279 19.85 9.92 8.04
N VAL A 280 20.12 8.63 8.30
CA VAL A 280 19.32 7.49 7.82
C VAL A 280 18.56 6.86 8.97
N ARG A 281 17.25 7.00 8.96
CA ARG A 281 16.37 6.57 10.06
C ARG A 281 15.27 5.62 9.59
N PHE A 282 14.81 4.78 10.50
CA PHE A 282 13.71 3.86 10.25
C PHE A 282 12.47 4.30 11.01
N ILE A 283 11.29 4.24 10.36
CA ILE A 283 10.01 4.49 11.04
C ILE A 283 9.79 3.52 12.23
N HIS A 284 10.40 2.33 12.16
CA HIS A 284 10.34 1.30 13.18
C HIS A 284 11.04 1.67 14.49
N GLU A 285 11.89 2.68 14.48
CA GLU A 285 12.54 3.24 15.70
C GLU A 285 11.51 3.96 16.58
N ALA A 286 10.40 4.42 16.00
CA ALA A 286 9.34 5.09 16.72
C ALA A 286 8.36 4.05 17.30
N ARG A 287 8.42 3.85 18.62
CA ARG A 287 7.58 2.88 19.35
C ARG A 287 6.19 3.40 19.69
N ASP A 288 6.01 4.70 19.71
CA ASP A 288 4.76 5.38 20.04
C ASP A 288 4.55 6.64 19.16
N ASP A 289 3.37 7.24 19.23
CA ASP A 289 3.01 8.41 18.44
C ASP A 289 3.88 9.64 18.76
N ASN A 290 4.33 9.80 20.00
CA ASN A 290 5.22 10.89 20.38
C ASN A 290 6.60 10.71 19.74
N ALA A 291 7.15 9.49 19.75
CA ALA A 291 8.40 9.18 19.06
C ALA A 291 8.28 9.34 17.55
N LYS A 292 7.13 8.96 16.98
CA LYS A 292 6.82 9.19 15.55
C LYS A 292 6.76 10.68 15.23
N GLY A 293 6.12 11.48 16.09
CA GLY A 293 6.09 12.94 15.97
C GLY A 293 7.48 13.57 15.96
N ARG A 294 8.36 13.17 16.88
CA ARG A 294 9.78 13.65 16.93
C ARG A 294 10.57 13.24 15.69
N LEU A 295 10.38 12.02 15.20
CA LEU A 295 11.05 11.55 13.98
C LEU A 295 10.61 12.34 12.74
N PHE A 296 9.32 12.64 12.62
CA PHE A 296 8.81 13.48 11.54
C PHE A 296 9.28 14.93 11.66
N GLU A 297 9.42 15.44 12.88
CA GLU A 297 10.01 16.76 13.10
C GLU A 297 11.47 16.81 12.67
N ALA A 298 12.26 15.80 13.02
CA ALA A 298 13.65 15.66 12.57
C ALA A 298 13.75 15.57 11.02
N ALA A 299 12.78 14.95 10.37
CA ALA A 299 12.70 14.90 8.91
C ALA A 299 12.36 16.28 8.30
N ARG A 300 11.40 17.00 8.87
CA ARG A 300 11.03 18.37 8.42
C ARG A 300 12.13 19.37 8.63
N SER A 301 12.85 19.27 9.73
CA SER A 301 13.96 20.18 10.07
C SER A 301 15.26 19.89 9.32
N GLY A 302 15.36 18.73 8.62
CA GLY A 302 16.50 18.37 7.77
C GLY A 302 17.58 17.50 8.43
N HIS A 303 17.35 17.07 9.68
CA HIS A 303 18.26 16.14 10.37
C HIS A 303 18.18 14.71 9.84
N VAL A 304 17.10 14.37 9.14
CA VAL A 304 16.92 13.08 8.47
C VAL A 304 16.93 13.31 6.97
N ALA A 305 17.87 12.70 6.27
CA ALA A 305 17.98 12.75 4.82
C ALA A 305 17.25 11.57 4.15
N VAL A 306 17.17 10.42 4.83
CA VAL A 306 16.46 9.22 4.34
C VAL A 306 15.63 8.64 5.47
N LEU A 307 14.35 8.51 5.23
CA LEU A 307 13.40 7.82 6.13
C LEU A 307 12.89 6.55 5.45
N ILE A 308 13.20 5.40 6.03
CA ILE A 308 12.83 4.08 5.51
C ILE A 308 11.66 3.53 6.34
N GLY A 309 10.63 3.03 5.68
CA GLY A 309 9.49 2.45 6.38
C GLY A 309 8.56 1.64 5.50
N SER A 310 7.65 0.91 6.15
CA SER A 310 6.61 0.17 5.44
C SER A 310 5.43 1.07 5.04
N THR A 311 4.74 0.67 3.99
CA THR A 311 3.52 1.34 3.52
C THR A 311 2.48 1.47 4.64
N ALA A 312 2.32 0.44 5.48
CA ALA A 312 1.40 0.47 6.61
C ALA A 312 1.74 1.54 7.66
N LYS A 313 3.03 1.85 7.87
CA LYS A 313 3.48 2.82 8.88
C LYS A 313 3.65 4.24 8.34
N MET A 314 3.97 4.38 7.05
CA MET A 314 4.27 5.68 6.42
C MET A 314 3.29 6.09 5.32
N GLY A 315 2.48 5.18 4.77
CA GLY A 315 1.59 5.47 3.64
C GLY A 315 0.47 6.46 3.96
N VAL A 316 0.08 6.57 5.24
CA VAL A 316 -1.00 7.47 5.68
C VAL A 316 -0.54 8.32 6.87
N GLY A 317 -0.89 9.61 6.84
CA GLY A 317 -0.62 10.53 7.95
C GLY A 317 0.84 10.95 8.12
N THR A 318 1.68 10.73 7.11
CA THR A 318 3.08 11.14 7.10
C THR A 318 3.21 12.55 6.52
N ASN A 319 3.29 13.55 7.38
CA ASN A 319 3.44 14.95 6.98
C ASN A 319 4.91 15.39 7.07
N VAL A 320 5.70 15.09 6.02
CA VAL A 320 7.15 15.40 5.93
C VAL A 320 7.55 15.99 4.58
N GLN A 321 6.58 16.53 3.82
CA GLN A 321 6.74 16.92 2.42
C GLN A 321 7.65 18.12 2.21
N ASN A 322 7.85 18.98 3.21
CA ASN A 322 8.53 20.28 3.06
C ASN A 322 9.94 20.19 2.43
N ARG A 323 10.64 19.07 2.66
CA ARG A 323 11.98 18.81 2.11
C ARG A 323 12.03 17.61 1.19
N LEU A 324 10.90 17.00 0.88
CA LEU A 324 10.84 15.78 0.11
C LEU A 324 11.20 16.03 -1.36
N VAL A 325 12.18 15.29 -1.85
CA VAL A 325 12.67 15.39 -3.24
C VAL A 325 12.54 14.08 -4.02
N ALA A 326 12.48 12.94 -3.33
CA ALA A 326 12.31 11.65 -3.98
C ALA A 326 11.56 10.64 -3.07
N MET A 327 10.81 9.77 -3.71
CA MET A 327 10.19 8.59 -3.08
C MET A 327 10.65 7.34 -3.84
N HIS A 328 11.06 6.33 -3.09
CA HIS A 328 11.54 5.06 -3.63
C HIS A 328 10.64 3.94 -3.15
N HIS A 329 9.97 3.25 -4.08
CA HIS A 329 9.22 2.03 -3.80
C HIS A 329 10.10 0.83 -4.14
N VAL A 330 10.52 0.10 -3.11
CA VAL A 330 11.49 -1.00 -3.25
C VAL A 330 10.79 -2.32 -3.50
N ASP A 331 9.62 -2.50 -2.91
CA ASP A 331 8.76 -3.63 -3.17
C ASP A 331 7.33 -3.18 -3.55
N CYS A 332 6.53 -4.11 -4.03
CA CYS A 332 5.13 -3.87 -4.37
C CYS A 332 4.24 -4.27 -3.18
N PRO A 333 3.49 -3.34 -2.57
CA PRO A 333 2.58 -3.67 -1.50
C PRO A 333 1.42 -4.55 -2.00
N TRP A 334 0.79 -5.32 -1.09
CA TRP A 334 -0.40 -6.11 -1.41
C TRP A 334 -1.62 -5.27 -1.76
N ARG A 335 -1.62 -4.01 -1.37
CA ARG A 335 -2.72 -3.07 -1.61
C ARG A 335 -2.16 -1.81 -2.24
N PRO A 336 -2.83 -1.26 -3.24
CA PRO A 336 -2.51 0.09 -3.70
C PRO A 336 -2.66 1.03 -2.50
N ALA A 337 -1.65 1.85 -2.25
CA ALA A 337 -1.64 2.83 -1.17
C ALA A 337 -2.03 4.20 -1.72
#